data_91197f23c6a551850b44c99e69435f0a
#
_entry.id   91197f23c6a551850b44c99e69435f0a
#
_cell.length_a   1.000
_cell.length_b   1.000
_cell.length_c   1.000
_cell.angle_alpha   90.00
_cell.angle_beta   90.00
_cell.angle_gamma   90.00
#
_symmetry.space_group_name_H-M   'P 1'
#
loop_
_entity.id
_entity.type
_entity.pdbx_description
1 polymer ?
#
loop_
_entity_poly.entity_id
_entity_poly.type
_entity_poly.pdbx_seq_one_letter_code
_entity_poly.pdbx_strand_id
1 'polypeptide(L)'
;MQLSIALPCYNEEENIEQTIADVSAWFDTAGVEGEIVAVDDGSTDGTRETLDRLTTQLPELRLVVHEQNLGYGAAVRSGLDTGTMDWLAFMDSDGQFRVSDFDKLIPYAREAEVITGRRFKRADPLVRRLNAKGFGLLNRVFFGVSVHDINCAMKMIRRERWPEIRPSVTGGAVFNLELFARVKKHEVEWRQVFVNHYPRSAGTQTGANPRVILRALREMLVLRWKL
;
A
#
# COMPACT_ATOMS: atom_id res chain seq x y z
N MET A 1 -17.28 8.06 8.47
CA MET A 1 -15.91 7.57 8.70
C MET A 1 -14.95 8.53 8.04
N GLN A 2 -13.82 8.86 8.66
CA GLN A 2 -12.79 9.72 8.08
C GLN A 2 -11.61 8.88 7.60
N LEU A 3 -11.19 9.02 6.32
CA LEU A 3 -10.22 8.13 5.68
C LEU A 3 -9.27 8.90 4.75
N SER A 4 -7.96 8.81 4.99
CA SER A 4 -6.92 9.22 4.03
C SER A 4 -6.51 8.03 3.17
N ILE A 5 -6.55 8.14 1.85
CA ILE A 5 -6.07 7.08 0.93
C ILE A 5 -4.79 7.55 0.25
N ALA A 6 -3.68 6.89 0.59
CA ALA A 6 -2.39 7.08 -0.07
C ALA A 6 -2.32 6.26 -1.37
N LEU A 7 -1.95 6.91 -2.45
CA LEU A 7 -1.74 6.33 -3.78
C LEU A 7 -0.26 6.52 -4.17
N PRO A 8 0.59 5.49 -4.00
CA PRO A 8 1.95 5.54 -4.50
C PRO A 8 1.95 5.44 -6.02
N CYS A 9 2.61 6.38 -6.71
CA CYS A 9 2.65 6.51 -8.16
C CYS A 9 4.10 6.53 -8.65
N TYR A 10 4.41 5.72 -9.65
CA TYR A 10 5.66 5.77 -10.40
C TYR A 10 5.44 5.31 -11.82
N ASN A 11 5.43 6.25 -12.76
CA ASN A 11 5.12 6.01 -14.17
C ASN A 11 3.75 5.35 -14.37
N GLU A 12 2.71 6.03 -13.89
CA GLU A 12 1.30 5.59 -13.92
C GLU A 12 0.42 6.58 -14.71
N GLU A 13 0.98 7.31 -15.70
CA GLU A 13 0.25 8.32 -16.49
C GLU A 13 -1.05 7.79 -17.12
N GLU A 14 -1.07 6.50 -17.50
CA GLU A 14 -2.22 5.85 -18.13
C GLU A 14 -3.33 5.48 -17.14
N ASN A 15 -3.03 5.41 -15.82
CA ASN A 15 -3.95 4.89 -14.81
C ASN A 15 -4.37 5.92 -13.76
N ILE A 16 -3.50 6.90 -13.46
CA ILE A 16 -3.63 7.71 -12.24
C ILE A 16 -4.85 8.62 -12.24
N GLU A 17 -5.20 9.22 -13.36
CA GLU A 17 -6.37 10.10 -13.47
C GLU A 17 -7.66 9.34 -13.16
N GLN A 18 -7.85 8.15 -13.77
CA GLN A 18 -9.02 7.32 -13.52
C GLN A 18 -9.04 6.80 -12.07
N THR A 19 -7.87 6.42 -11.52
CA THR A 19 -7.78 5.95 -10.13
C THR A 19 -8.22 7.04 -9.14
N ILE A 20 -7.78 8.28 -9.34
CA ILE A 20 -8.17 9.42 -8.49
C ILE A 20 -9.66 9.71 -8.62
N ALA A 21 -10.18 9.72 -9.86
CA ALA A 21 -11.61 9.93 -10.11
C ALA A 21 -12.48 8.87 -9.44
N ASP A 22 -12.07 7.60 -9.52
CA ASP A 22 -12.78 6.49 -8.88
C ASP A 22 -12.79 6.62 -7.35
N VAL A 23 -11.67 7.06 -6.74
CA VAL A 23 -11.56 7.26 -5.29
C VAL A 23 -12.43 8.43 -4.84
N SER A 24 -12.39 9.56 -5.55
CA SER A 24 -13.21 10.74 -5.25
C SER A 24 -14.71 10.39 -5.32
N ALA A 25 -15.16 9.76 -6.40
CA ALA A 25 -16.55 9.33 -6.55
C ALA A 25 -16.99 8.29 -5.50
N TRP A 26 -16.07 7.42 -5.04
CA TRP A 26 -16.37 6.46 -4.00
C TRP A 26 -16.55 7.13 -2.63
N PHE A 27 -15.82 8.18 -2.29
CA PHE A 27 -16.05 8.92 -1.05
C PHE A 27 -17.50 9.39 -0.93
N ASP A 28 -18.05 9.95 -2.02
CA ASP A 28 -19.43 10.41 -2.06
C ASP A 28 -20.43 9.27 -1.90
N THR A 29 -20.23 8.17 -2.65
CA THR A 29 -21.16 7.03 -2.68
C THR A 29 -21.12 6.21 -1.38
N ALA A 30 -19.98 6.08 -0.75
CA ALA A 30 -19.79 5.36 0.51
C ALA A 30 -20.10 6.21 1.75
N GLY A 31 -20.34 7.51 1.60
CA GLY A 31 -20.54 8.44 2.72
C GLY A 31 -19.30 8.54 3.62
N VAL A 32 -18.12 8.51 3.01
CA VAL A 32 -16.82 8.63 3.67
C VAL A 32 -16.31 10.06 3.52
N GLU A 33 -16.00 10.72 4.62
CA GLU A 33 -15.25 11.96 4.60
C GLU A 33 -13.79 11.60 4.32
N GLY A 34 -13.27 11.93 3.13
CA GLY A 34 -12.00 11.41 2.67
C GLY A 34 -11.06 12.47 2.11
N GLU A 35 -9.76 12.13 2.12
CA GLU A 35 -8.71 12.81 1.36
C GLU A 35 -7.89 11.78 0.58
N ILE A 36 -7.36 12.21 -0.56
CA ILE A 36 -6.44 11.44 -1.39
C ILE A 36 -5.05 12.03 -1.21
N VAL A 37 -4.07 11.20 -0.93
CA VAL A 37 -2.66 11.59 -0.90
C VAL A 37 -1.93 10.85 -2.02
N ALA A 38 -1.82 11.47 -3.19
CA ALA A 38 -1.00 10.95 -4.28
C ALA A 38 0.48 11.21 -3.99
N VAL A 39 1.32 10.20 -4.17
CA VAL A 39 2.77 10.32 -3.98
C VAL A 39 3.46 10.00 -5.29
N ASP A 40 3.95 11.02 -5.98
CA ASP A 40 4.80 10.85 -7.14
C ASP A 40 6.21 10.47 -6.70
N ASP A 41 6.61 9.22 -6.92
CA ASP A 41 7.91 8.69 -6.53
C ASP A 41 8.98 8.93 -7.62
N GLY A 42 9.07 10.17 -8.11
CA GLY A 42 10.04 10.58 -9.11
C GLY A 42 9.74 10.01 -10.49
N SER A 43 8.50 10.10 -10.96
CA SER A 43 8.09 9.66 -12.29
C SER A 43 8.84 10.39 -13.40
N THR A 44 8.99 9.71 -14.53
CA THR A 44 9.69 10.21 -15.75
C THR A 44 8.76 10.31 -16.96
N ASP A 45 7.49 9.98 -16.79
CA ASP A 45 6.39 10.11 -17.75
C ASP A 45 5.47 11.27 -17.40
N GLY A 46 4.26 11.35 -17.97
CA GLY A 46 3.26 12.39 -17.70
C GLY A 46 2.50 12.27 -16.38
N THR A 47 2.91 11.36 -15.47
CA THR A 47 2.25 11.17 -14.16
C THR A 47 2.24 12.46 -13.34
N ARG A 48 3.39 13.14 -13.25
CA ARG A 48 3.54 14.36 -12.46
C ARG A 48 2.65 15.49 -12.96
N GLU A 49 2.65 15.74 -14.26
CA GLU A 49 1.85 16.79 -14.89
C GLU A 49 0.35 16.54 -14.68
N THR A 50 -0.06 15.26 -14.77
CA THR A 50 -1.43 14.85 -14.50
C THR A 50 -1.83 15.14 -13.04
N LEU A 51 -0.98 14.78 -12.09
CA LEU A 51 -1.22 15.02 -10.66
C LEU A 51 -1.27 16.51 -10.32
N ASP A 52 -0.34 17.32 -10.84
CA ASP A 52 -0.34 18.78 -10.66
C ASP A 52 -1.64 19.41 -11.18
N ARG A 53 -2.12 18.98 -12.34
CA ARG A 53 -3.41 19.43 -12.90
C ARG A 53 -4.59 19.06 -11.99
N LEU A 54 -4.64 17.82 -11.52
CA LEU A 54 -5.74 17.32 -10.71
C LEU A 54 -5.81 18.00 -9.34
N THR A 55 -4.69 18.38 -8.72
CA THR A 55 -4.70 19.12 -7.45
C THR A 55 -5.39 20.49 -7.55
N THR A 56 -5.45 21.10 -8.74
CA THR A 56 -6.19 22.35 -8.95
C THR A 56 -7.69 22.16 -9.10
N GLN A 57 -8.15 20.94 -9.34
CA GLN A 57 -9.54 20.60 -9.61
C GLN A 57 -10.23 19.91 -8.42
N LEU A 58 -9.47 19.17 -7.61
CA LEU A 58 -9.98 18.34 -6.53
C LEU A 58 -9.39 18.82 -5.18
N PRO A 59 -10.18 19.52 -4.36
CA PRO A 59 -9.71 20.08 -3.08
C PRO A 59 -9.32 19.00 -2.07
N GLU A 60 -9.86 17.78 -2.20
CA GLU A 60 -9.51 16.62 -1.37
C GLU A 60 -8.21 15.94 -1.79
N LEU A 61 -7.61 16.30 -2.94
CA LEU A 61 -6.37 15.74 -3.44
C LEU A 61 -5.16 16.52 -2.95
N ARG A 62 -4.24 15.82 -2.30
CA ARG A 62 -2.93 16.33 -1.90
C ARG A 62 -1.84 15.59 -2.65
N LEU A 63 -0.82 16.32 -3.09
CA LEU A 63 0.33 15.75 -3.81
C LEU A 63 1.60 15.83 -2.97
N VAL A 64 2.29 14.71 -2.86
CA VAL A 64 3.65 14.60 -2.32
C VAL A 64 4.57 14.21 -3.46
N VAL A 65 5.74 14.83 -3.54
CA VAL A 65 6.70 14.59 -4.61
C VAL A 65 8.05 14.20 -4.07
N HIS A 66 8.59 13.13 -4.60
CA HIS A 66 9.98 12.77 -4.40
C HIS A 66 10.82 13.24 -5.59
N GLU A 67 11.98 13.84 -5.34
CA GLU A 67 12.88 14.30 -6.41
C GLU A 67 13.44 13.15 -7.28
N GLN A 68 13.44 11.93 -6.74
CA GLN A 68 13.87 10.72 -7.40
C GLN A 68 13.12 9.51 -6.87
N ASN A 69 13.14 8.39 -7.59
CA ASN A 69 12.52 7.15 -7.13
C ASN A 69 13.20 6.61 -5.85
N LEU A 70 12.47 6.67 -4.74
CA LEU A 70 12.88 6.16 -3.42
C LEU A 70 12.35 4.74 -3.17
N GLY A 71 11.42 4.28 -4.01
CA GLY A 71 10.82 2.96 -3.97
C GLY A 71 9.48 2.90 -3.26
N TYR A 72 8.72 1.86 -3.60
CA TYR A 72 7.33 1.64 -3.18
C TYR A 72 7.06 1.91 -1.69
N GLY A 73 7.86 1.32 -0.81
CA GLY A 73 7.66 1.48 0.63
C GLY A 73 7.91 2.90 1.12
N ALA A 74 8.80 3.66 0.45
CA ALA A 74 9.03 5.06 0.76
C ALA A 74 7.82 5.90 0.33
N ALA A 75 7.27 5.65 -0.87
CA ALA A 75 6.09 6.35 -1.37
C ALA A 75 4.86 6.08 -0.48
N VAL A 76 4.58 4.80 -0.15
CA VAL A 76 3.50 4.46 0.79
C VAL A 76 3.67 5.17 2.12
N ARG A 77 4.89 5.15 2.69
CA ARG A 77 5.18 5.82 3.97
C ARG A 77 4.94 7.32 3.91
N SER A 78 5.43 8.00 2.86
CA SER A 78 5.22 9.44 2.68
C SER A 78 3.73 9.78 2.56
N GLY A 79 2.95 8.96 1.87
CA GLY A 79 1.51 9.13 1.77
C GLY A 79 0.80 8.97 3.12
N LEU A 80 1.13 7.91 3.87
CA LEU A 80 0.53 7.67 5.19
C LEU A 80 0.99 8.71 6.24
N ASP A 81 2.23 9.21 6.16
CA ASP A 81 2.73 10.29 7.03
C ASP A 81 2.01 11.62 6.78
N THR A 82 1.53 11.83 5.55
CA THR A 82 0.83 13.06 5.13
C THR A 82 -0.66 13.01 5.45
N GLY A 83 -1.25 11.83 5.56
CA GLY A 83 -2.66 11.64 5.86
C GLY A 83 -3.07 12.23 7.21
N THR A 84 -4.25 12.90 7.25
CA THR A 84 -4.73 13.64 8.42
C THR A 84 -5.98 13.05 9.07
N MET A 85 -6.66 12.14 8.35
CA MET A 85 -7.92 11.54 8.80
C MET A 85 -7.70 10.47 9.89
N ASP A 86 -8.77 10.04 10.58
CA ASP A 86 -8.72 9.04 11.65
C ASP A 86 -8.18 7.69 11.20
N TRP A 87 -8.42 7.36 9.95
CA TRP A 87 -7.91 6.16 9.30
C TRP A 87 -7.00 6.53 8.14
N LEU A 88 -5.86 5.87 8.11
CA LEU A 88 -4.90 5.92 7.00
C LEU A 88 -5.05 4.64 6.17
N ALA A 89 -5.17 4.77 4.87
CA ALA A 89 -5.23 3.65 3.96
C ALA A 89 -4.22 3.82 2.83
N PHE A 90 -3.89 2.74 2.16
CA PHE A 90 -3.20 2.80 0.88
C PHE A 90 -3.70 1.74 -0.09
N MET A 91 -3.57 2.06 -1.36
CA MET A 91 -3.93 1.21 -2.48
C MET A 91 -2.97 1.48 -3.64
N ASP A 92 -2.62 0.45 -4.42
CA ASP A 92 -1.84 0.65 -5.66
C ASP A 92 -2.67 1.41 -6.70
N SER A 93 -1.99 2.26 -7.49
CA SER A 93 -2.59 3.10 -8.54
C SER A 93 -2.64 2.43 -9.92
N ASP A 94 -2.24 1.17 -10.04
CA ASP A 94 -2.06 0.42 -11.29
C ASP A 94 -3.33 -0.28 -11.83
N GLY A 95 -4.49 0.03 -11.24
CA GLY A 95 -5.79 -0.52 -11.64
C GLY A 95 -6.05 -1.98 -11.19
N GLN A 96 -5.10 -2.61 -10.45
CA GLN A 96 -5.29 -3.98 -9.95
C GLN A 96 -6.23 -4.08 -8.75
N PHE A 97 -6.53 -2.97 -8.08
CA PHE A 97 -7.51 -2.87 -7.01
C PHE A 97 -8.61 -1.86 -7.37
N ARG A 98 -9.79 -2.06 -6.85
CA ARG A 98 -10.87 -1.08 -6.91
C ARG A 98 -11.11 -0.49 -5.53
N VAL A 99 -11.30 0.82 -5.47
CA VAL A 99 -11.55 1.53 -4.20
C VAL A 99 -12.77 0.97 -3.47
N SER A 100 -13.80 0.51 -4.17
CA SER A 100 -14.99 -0.12 -3.59
C SER A 100 -14.70 -1.39 -2.77
N ASP A 101 -13.51 -1.99 -2.90
CA ASP A 101 -13.13 -3.09 -2.03
C ASP A 101 -12.85 -2.63 -0.57
N PHE A 102 -12.69 -1.31 -0.31
CA PHE A 102 -12.68 -0.79 1.06
C PHE A 102 -14.01 -1.00 1.80
N ASP A 103 -15.13 -1.10 1.08
CA ASP A 103 -16.43 -1.44 1.68
C ASP A 103 -16.40 -2.78 2.44
N LYS A 104 -15.49 -3.67 2.06
CA LYS A 104 -15.27 -4.96 2.74
C LYS A 104 -14.39 -4.84 3.99
N LEU A 105 -13.53 -3.82 4.04
CA LEU A 105 -12.60 -3.58 5.15
C LEU A 105 -13.24 -2.74 6.26
N ILE A 106 -13.99 -1.71 5.88
CA ILE A 106 -14.63 -0.75 6.79
C ILE A 106 -15.41 -1.40 7.94
N PRO A 107 -16.22 -2.46 7.75
CA PRO A 107 -16.96 -3.08 8.84
C PRO A 107 -16.08 -3.57 10.01
N TYR A 108 -14.83 -3.93 9.72
CA TYR A 108 -13.87 -4.43 10.72
C TYR A 108 -13.15 -3.31 11.49
N ALA A 109 -13.39 -2.04 11.16
CA ALA A 109 -12.81 -0.89 11.86
C ALA A 109 -13.23 -0.78 13.34
N ARG A 110 -14.27 -1.53 13.76
CA ARG A 110 -14.69 -1.64 15.15
C ARG A 110 -13.98 -2.76 15.92
N GLU A 111 -13.34 -3.69 15.20
CA GLU A 111 -12.75 -4.90 15.77
C GLU A 111 -11.22 -4.90 15.72
N ALA A 112 -10.62 -4.08 14.85
CA ALA A 112 -9.18 -4.06 14.62
C ALA A 112 -8.70 -2.65 14.30
N GLU A 113 -7.42 -2.43 14.54
CA GLU A 113 -6.73 -1.16 14.32
C GLU A 113 -5.90 -1.19 13.02
N VAL A 114 -5.61 -2.39 12.51
CA VAL A 114 -5.02 -2.63 11.19
C VAL A 114 -5.86 -3.66 10.43
N ILE A 115 -6.33 -3.30 9.25
CA ILE A 115 -7.12 -4.17 8.40
C ILE A 115 -6.39 -4.30 7.07
N THR A 116 -6.09 -5.53 6.67
CA THR A 116 -5.36 -5.80 5.42
C THR A 116 -6.18 -6.66 4.47
N GLY A 117 -6.09 -6.34 3.19
CA GLY A 117 -6.64 -7.21 2.15
C GLY A 117 -5.91 -8.54 2.05
N ARG A 118 -6.61 -9.54 1.52
CA ARG A 118 -6.07 -10.79 1.01
C ARG A 118 -6.67 -11.03 -0.36
N ARG A 119 -5.83 -11.09 -1.38
CA ARG A 119 -6.29 -11.23 -2.77
C ARG A 119 -6.99 -12.58 -2.98
N PHE A 120 -8.23 -12.51 -3.42
CA PHE A 120 -9.01 -13.68 -3.80
C PHE A 120 -8.65 -14.07 -5.25
N LYS A 121 -8.31 -15.36 -5.48
CA LYS A 121 -7.93 -15.89 -6.81
C LYS A 121 -6.79 -15.09 -7.48
N ARG A 122 -5.60 -15.12 -6.89
CA ARG A 122 -4.41 -14.50 -7.50
C ARG A 122 -4.16 -15.04 -8.90
N ALA A 123 -4.19 -14.15 -9.90
CA ALA A 123 -3.88 -14.45 -11.30
C ALA A 123 -2.35 -14.58 -11.58
N ASP A 124 -1.55 -14.84 -10.53
CA ASP A 124 -0.09 -14.88 -10.64
C ASP A 124 0.43 -16.19 -11.24
N PRO A 125 1.52 -16.17 -12.04
CA PRO A 125 2.24 -17.35 -12.50
C PRO A 125 2.72 -18.23 -11.34
N LEU A 126 2.85 -19.56 -11.58
CA LEU A 126 3.25 -20.54 -10.58
C LEU A 126 4.56 -20.17 -9.85
N VAL A 127 5.57 -19.67 -10.57
CA VAL A 127 6.86 -19.24 -10.00
C VAL A 127 6.66 -18.12 -8.97
N ARG A 128 5.79 -17.16 -9.25
CA ARG A 128 5.49 -16.07 -8.33
C ARG A 128 4.75 -16.55 -7.08
N ARG A 129 3.88 -17.54 -7.24
CA ARG A 129 3.18 -18.17 -6.10
C ARG A 129 4.14 -18.95 -5.20
N LEU A 130 5.14 -19.64 -5.78
CA LEU A 130 6.19 -20.34 -5.03
C LEU A 130 7.10 -19.36 -4.28
N ASN A 131 7.53 -18.30 -4.95
CA ASN A 131 8.32 -17.23 -4.32
C ASN A 131 7.56 -16.57 -3.16
N ALA A 132 6.25 -16.31 -3.32
CA ALA A 132 5.43 -15.77 -2.25
C ALA A 132 5.30 -16.73 -1.05
N LYS A 133 5.19 -18.06 -1.30
CA LYS A 133 5.17 -19.06 -0.22
C LYS A 133 6.52 -19.12 0.51
N GLY A 134 7.64 -19.14 -0.23
CA GLY A 134 8.99 -19.11 0.33
C GLY A 134 9.22 -17.84 1.18
N PHE A 135 8.82 -16.68 0.68
CA PHE A 135 8.87 -15.42 1.42
C PHE A 135 8.01 -15.46 2.68
N GLY A 136 6.80 -16.03 2.60
CA GLY A 136 5.92 -16.21 3.76
C GLY A 136 6.52 -17.12 4.84
N LEU A 137 7.21 -18.20 4.44
CA LEU A 137 7.93 -19.08 5.37
C LEU A 137 9.07 -18.33 6.07
N LEU A 138 9.89 -17.59 5.32
CA LEU A 138 10.95 -16.75 5.89
C LEU A 138 10.41 -15.73 6.89
N ASN A 139 9.32 -15.05 6.56
CA ASN A 139 8.67 -14.09 7.46
C ASN A 139 8.23 -14.74 8.76
N ARG A 140 7.67 -15.95 8.69
CA ARG A 140 7.25 -16.72 9.86
C ARG A 140 8.43 -17.16 10.74
N VAL A 141 9.49 -17.65 10.11
CA VAL A 141 10.68 -18.16 10.83
C VAL A 141 11.48 -17.02 11.46
N PHE A 142 11.76 -15.95 10.72
CA PHE A 142 12.64 -14.88 11.17
C PHE A 142 11.95 -13.81 12.03
N PHE A 143 10.65 -13.57 11.80
CA PHE A 143 9.91 -12.49 12.47
C PHE A 143 8.67 -12.98 13.22
N GLY A 144 8.30 -14.25 13.06
CA GLY A 144 7.08 -14.81 13.63
C GLY A 144 5.82 -14.17 13.06
N VAL A 145 5.91 -13.56 11.86
CA VAL A 145 4.79 -12.92 11.15
C VAL A 145 4.10 -13.94 10.28
N SER A 146 2.80 -14.18 10.52
CA SER A 146 1.97 -15.13 9.78
C SER A 146 0.79 -14.43 9.15
N VAL A 147 1.04 -13.70 8.06
CA VAL A 147 0.03 -13.02 7.24
C VAL A 147 -0.01 -13.70 5.87
N HIS A 148 -1.19 -14.14 5.42
CA HIS A 148 -1.30 -14.96 4.20
C HIS A 148 -0.91 -14.23 2.91
N ASP A 149 -1.24 -12.96 2.77
CA ASP A 149 -0.93 -12.14 1.60
C ASP A 149 -0.38 -10.79 2.06
N ILE A 150 0.77 -10.84 2.72
CA ILE A 150 1.40 -9.68 3.37
C ILE A 150 1.59 -8.48 2.42
N ASN A 151 1.83 -8.78 1.14
CA ASN A 151 2.05 -7.77 0.09
C ASN A 151 0.77 -7.37 -0.66
N CYS A 152 -0.42 -7.65 -0.12
CA CYS A 152 -1.64 -7.03 -0.63
C CYS A 152 -1.57 -5.52 -0.40
N ALA A 153 -1.71 -4.75 -1.46
CA ALA A 153 -1.56 -3.29 -1.41
C ALA A 153 -2.81 -2.55 -0.90
N MET A 154 -3.80 -3.26 -0.39
CA MET A 154 -4.99 -2.65 0.19
C MET A 154 -4.98 -2.84 1.70
N LYS A 155 -4.75 -1.76 2.43
CA LYS A 155 -4.71 -1.75 3.90
C LYS A 155 -5.33 -0.48 4.47
N MET A 156 -5.89 -0.62 5.68
CA MET A 156 -6.35 0.48 6.53
C MET A 156 -5.66 0.38 7.88
N ILE A 157 -5.25 1.50 8.43
CA ILE A 157 -4.50 1.63 9.68
C ILE A 157 -5.13 2.77 10.48
N ARG A 158 -5.46 2.54 11.73
CA ARG A 158 -5.90 3.61 12.63
C ARG A 158 -4.76 4.60 12.83
N ARG A 159 -4.98 5.88 12.52
CA ARG A 159 -3.92 6.91 12.48
C ARG A 159 -3.14 7.01 13.79
N GLU A 160 -3.80 6.87 14.94
CA GLU A 160 -3.15 6.92 16.25
C GLU A 160 -2.10 5.80 16.45
N ARG A 161 -2.25 4.66 15.74
CA ARG A 161 -1.27 3.54 15.77
C ARG A 161 -0.12 3.71 14.80
N TRP A 162 -0.28 4.60 13.81
CA TRP A 162 0.75 4.75 12.78
C TRP A 162 2.15 5.05 13.32
N PRO A 163 2.36 5.96 14.29
CA PRO A 163 3.70 6.24 14.84
C PRO A 163 4.41 5.01 15.43
N GLU A 164 3.67 4.08 16.04
CA GLU A 164 4.19 2.88 16.67
C GLU A 164 4.62 1.82 15.64
N ILE A 165 3.81 1.64 14.59
CA ILE A 165 3.97 0.57 13.60
C ILE A 165 4.61 1.05 12.29
N ARG A 166 4.92 2.34 12.17
CA ARG A 166 5.49 2.97 10.99
C ARG A 166 6.83 2.33 10.60
N PRO A 167 6.98 1.74 9.40
CA PRO A 167 8.24 1.22 8.91
C PRO A 167 9.27 2.34 8.75
N SER A 168 10.49 2.12 9.23
CA SER A 168 11.57 3.12 9.21
C SER A 168 12.89 2.57 8.66
N VAL A 169 13.01 1.25 8.57
CA VAL A 169 14.25 0.57 8.16
C VAL A 169 14.22 0.23 6.68
N THR A 170 13.04 -0.10 6.15
CA THR A 170 12.87 -0.60 4.80
C THR A 170 12.10 0.40 3.92
N GLY A 171 12.56 0.59 2.69
CA GLY A 171 11.90 1.44 1.70
C GLY A 171 11.42 0.69 0.46
N GLY A 172 11.66 -0.63 0.40
CA GLY A 172 11.39 -1.47 -0.76
C GLY A 172 10.33 -2.55 -0.52
N ALA A 173 10.57 -3.73 -1.08
CA ALA A 173 9.65 -4.87 -1.05
C ALA A 173 9.39 -5.43 0.36
N VAL A 174 10.22 -5.10 1.33
CA VAL A 174 10.13 -5.58 2.72
C VAL A 174 9.31 -4.64 3.61
N PHE A 175 8.84 -3.51 3.08
CA PHE A 175 8.01 -2.54 3.81
C PHE A 175 6.84 -3.20 4.56
N ASN A 176 6.06 -4.03 3.88
CA ASN A 176 4.92 -4.71 4.50
C ASN A 176 5.33 -5.72 5.57
N LEU A 177 6.51 -6.36 5.44
CA LEU A 177 7.03 -7.23 6.49
C LEU A 177 7.40 -6.42 7.73
N GLU A 178 8.09 -5.29 7.57
CA GLU A 178 8.42 -4.42 8.70
C GLU A 178 7.14 -3.92 9.39
N LEU A 179 6.13 -3.50 8.61
CA LEU A 179 4.84 -3.08 9.15
C LEU A 179 4.24 -4.16 10.06
N PHE A 180 4.11 -5.40 9.58
CA PHE A 180 3.52 -6.47 10.37
C PHE A 180 4.42 -7.01 11.49
N ALA A 181 5.74 -6.89 11.37
CA ALA A 181 6.65 -7.18 12.46
C ALA A 181 6.46 -6.18 13.62
N ARG A 182 6.23 -4.89 13.30
CA ARG A 182 5.91 -3.86 14.30
C ARG A 182 4.49 -4.02 14.84
N VAL A 183 3.49 -4.32 14.03
CA VAL A 183 2.13 -4.67 14.48
C VAL A 183 2.18 -5.77 15.52
N LYS A 184 2.96 -6.84 15.28
CA LYS A 184 3.15 -7.92 16.25
C LYS A 184 3.89 -7.45 17.51
N LYS A 185 4.97 -6.66 17.36
CA LYS A 185 5.79 -6.17 18.49
C LYS A 185 4.98 -5.29 19.44
N HIS A 186 4.08 -4.46 18.91
CA HIS A 186 3.25 -3.54 19.67
C HIS A 186 1.85 -4.12 19.99
N GLU A 187 1.65 -5.42 19.70
CA GLU A 187 0.40 -6.15 20.01
C GLU A 187 -0.87 -5.47 19.45
N VAL A 188 -0.70 -4.80 18.26
CA VAL A 188 -1.81 -4.10 17.59
C VAL A 188 -2.79 -5.10 17.00
N GLU A 189 -4.07 -4.94 17.30
CA GLU A 189 -5.12 -5.81 16.77
C GLU A 189 -5.30 -5.63 15.27
N TRP A 190 -5.31 -6.74 14.53
CA TRP A 190 -5.43 -6.71 13.09
C TRP A 190 -6.37 -7.78 12.52
N ARG A 191 -6.93 -7.53 11.34
CA ARG A 191 -7.78 -8.44 10.59
C ARG A 191 -7.36 -8.53 9.13
N GLN A 192 -7.66 -9.68 8.51
CA GLN A 192 -7.43 -9.90 7.08
C GLN A 192 -8.75 -10.23 6.39
N VAL A 193 -9.04 -9.51 5.30
CA VAL A 193 -10.30 -9.56 4.57
C VAL A 193 -10.04 -9.89 3.10
N PHE A 194 -10.86 -10.75 2.49
CA PHE A 194 -10.75 -11.02 1.06
C PHE A 194 -11.15 -9.81 0.22
N VAL A 195 -10.25 -9.43 -0.69
CA VAL A 195 -10.45 -8.36 -1.67
C VAL A 195 -10.29 -8.92 -3.08
N ASN A 196 -10.90 -8.27 -4.05
CA ASN A 196 -10.71 -8.63 -5.45
C ASN A 196 -9.31 -8.22 -5.93
N HIS A 197 -8.84 -8.86 -6.98
CA HIS A 197 -7.60 -8.52 -7.64
C HIS A 197 -7.78 -8.71 -9.13
N TYR A 198 -7.63 -7.62 -9.87
CA TYR A 198 -7.88 -7.55 -11.29
C TYR A 198 -6.57 -7.66 -12.09
N PRO A 199 -6.63 -8.02 -13.37
CA PRO A 199 -5.51 -7.87 -14.26
C PRO A 199 -5.07 -6.40 -14.32
N ARG A 200 -3.76 -6.16 -14.42
CA ARG A 200 -3.21 -4.82 -14.59
C ARG A 200 -3.71 -4.21 -15.92
N SER A 201 -4.12 -2.95 -15.89
CA SER A 201 -4.64 -2.25 -17.06
C SER A 201 -3.53 -1.83 -18.01
N ALA A 202 -2.38 -1.36 -17.48
CA ALA A 202 -1.23 -0.89 -18.25
C ALA A 202 0.08 -1.01 -17.43
N GLY A 203 1.24 -0.87 -18.09
CA GLY A 203 2.55 -0.85 -17.48
C GLY A 203 3.21 -2.23 -17.27
N THR A 204 4.48 -2.26 -16.82
CA THR A 204 5.30 -3.47 -16.67
C THR A 204 5.47 -3.89 -15.21
N GLN A 205 5.45 -5.21 -14.95
CA GLN A 205 5.66 -5.75 -13.61
C GLN A 205 7.15 -5.87 -13.26
N THR A 206 7.58 -5.22 -12.19
CA THR A 206 8.98 -5.22 -11.73
C THR A 206 9.31 -6.28 -10.67
N GLY A 207 8.31 -6.90 -10.03
CA GLY A 207 8.47 -7.74 -8.83
C GLY A 207 9.16 -9.11 -8.99
N ALA A 208 9.51 -9.54 -10.22
CA ALA A 208 10.22 -10.79 -10.49
C ALA A 208 11.73 -10.61 -10.79
N ASN A 209 12.26 -9.39 -10.69
CA ASN A 209 13.66 -9.10 -10.97
C ASN A 209 14.56 -9.69 -9.88
N PRO A 210 15.60 -10.49 -10.19
CA PRO A 210 16.54 -11.06 -9.23
C PRO A 210 17.21 -10.03 -8.32
N ARG A 211 17.45 -8.82 -8.83
CA ARG A 211 18.02 -7.70 -8.05
C ARG A 211 17.07 -7.25 -6.94
N VAL A 212 15.76 -7.26 -7.20
CA VAL A 212 14.74 -6.93 -6.19
C VAL A 212 14.69 -8.00 -5.09
N ILE A 213 14.82 -9.27 -5.47
CA ILE A 213 14.85 -10.40 -4.50
C ILE A 213 16.10 -10.29 -3.60
N LEU A 214 17.28 -10.05 -4.18
CA LEU A 214 18.53 -9.90 -3.41
C LEU A 214 18.47 -8.69 -2.46
N ARG A 215 17.93 -7.57 -2.93
CA ARG A 215 17.69 -6.38 -2.09
C ARG A 215 16.75 -6.71 -0.94
N ALA A 216 15.64 -7.42 -1.20
CA ALA A 216 14.69 -7.83 -0.16
C ALA A 216 15.34 -8.71 0.91
N LEU A 217 16.18 -9.68 0.52
CA LEU A 217 16.91 -10.52 1.48
C LEU A 217 17.86 -9.69 2.36
N ARG A 218 18.59 -8.74 1.76
CA ARG A 218 19.46 -7.82 2.51
C ARG A 218 18.67 -6.94 3.48
N GLU A 219 17.55 -6.38 3.03
CA GLU A 219 16.65 -5.58 3.86
C GLU A 219 16.09 -6.41 5.04
N MET A 220 15.74 -7.68 4.81
CA MET A 220 15.29 -8.59 5.88
C MET A 220 16.36 -8.82 6.95
N LEU A 221 17.63 -9.02 6.55
CA LEU A 221 18.73 -9.17 7.50
C LEU A 221 18.92 -7.89 8.34
N VAL A 222 18.93 -6.72 7.68
CA VAL A 222 19.05 -5.44 8.39
C VAL A 222 17.87 -5.24 9.35
N LEU A 223 16.66 -5.57 8.91
CA LEU A 223 15.45 -5.46 9.73
C LEU A 223 15.54 -6.36 10.97
N ARG A 224 16.04 -7.59 10.82
CA ARG A 224 16.19 -8.55 11.93
C ARG A 224 17.11 -8.03 13.05
N TRP A 225 18.12 -7.21 12.69
CA TRP A 225 19.04 -6.63 13.66
C TRP A 225 18.50 -5.35 14.33
N LYS A 226 17.50 -4.69 13.71
CA LYS A 226 16.98 -3.40 14.18
C LYS A 226 15.62 -3.51 14.92
N LEU A 227 14.95 -4.67 14.87
CA LEU A 227 13.70 -4.98 15.59
C LEU A 227 13.95 -5.71 16.90
#